data_ac9a02c3e402ab5063e0fb87687eb91a
#
_entry.id   ac9a02c3e402ab5063e0fb87687eb91a
#
_cell.length_a   1.000
_cell.length_b   1.000
_cell.length_c   1.000
_cell.angle_alpha   90.00
_cell.angle_beta   90.00
_cell.angle_gamma   90.00
#
_symmetry.space_group_name_H-M   'P 1'
#
loop_
_entity.id
_entity.type
_entity.pdbx_description
1 polymer ?
#
loop_
_entity_poly.entity_id
_entity_poly.type
_entity_poly.pdbx_seq_one_letter_code
_entity_poly.pdbx_strand_id
1 'polypeptide(L)'
;MRRAAAIPRVALLIAVCLTGSASAQDRAAAPAPPSSGKAGLAPLVLAEHGSFFINAQVIETRYPSGNGTPVAGHISGKGMYVQYEIPQNRRRTSHPVVMVHGSSHTGKTYEDTPDGRMGWAEYFVRRGVPAYVVDQAGRARSGFDPSPTNQARLAKDAGIVPNFPVFTNEAAWTNFRFGPSAFTPYPTTKFPVQARDQYFAQLVPNTETSYTDSAGITIAALAALLDRIGPAVILVHSQSGAYGIGAALERPALVKAIVSVEPRSCAVADSDVQTVFAHVPLLTMFGDFFGTDVGDWPGRMAECVVTVNKIKAAKGTADNIHLPSLGIAGNSHMLMMDTNNQQVADLILVWLDRHARTR
;
A
#
# COMPACT_ATOMS: atom_id res chain seq x y z
N MET A 1 -60.93 -15.58 -63.63
CA MET A 1 -61.07 -16.89 -62.96
C MET A 1 -60.20 -16.83 -61.68
N ARG A 2 -60.87 -16.87 -60.54
CA ARG A 2 -60.25 -16.79 -59.19
C ARG A 2 -59.71 -18.16 -58.79
N ARG A 3 -58.51 -18.22 -58.23
CA ARG A 3 -58.09 -19.31 -57.33
C ARG A 3 -57.51 -18.76 -56.09
N ALA A 4 -58.15 -19.13 -54.96
CA ALA A 4 -57.78 -18.80 -53.59
C ALA A 4 -56.58 -19.67 -53.18
N ALA A 5 -55.61 -19.05 -52.53
CA ALA A 5 -54.50 -19.74 -51.90
C ALA A 5 -54.84 -20.01 -50.41
N ALA A 6 -54.66 -21.25 -50.00
CA ALA A 6 -54.90 -21.74 -48.67
C ALA A 6 -53.76 -21.36 -47.73
N ILE A 7 -54.09 -20.91 -46.50
CA ILE A 7 -53.17 -20.63 -45.39
C ILE A 7 -52.95 -21.93 -44.61
N PRO A 8 -51.71 -22.37 -44.35
CA PRO A 8 -51.47 -23.51 -43.44
C PRO A 8 -51.60 -23.06 -41.99
N ARG A 9 -52.35 -23.81 -41.22
CA ARG A 9 -52.44 -23.71 -39.77
C ARG A 9 -51.09 -24.20 -39.15
N VAL A 10 -50.45 -23.29 -38.44
CA VAL A 10 -49.31 -23.60 -37.60
C VAL A 10 -49.84 -24.13 -36.26
N ALA A 11 -49.51 -25.41 -35.95
CA ALA A 11 -49.80 -26.04 -34.67
C ALA A 11 -48.85 -25.47 -33.61
N LEU A 12 -49.39 -24.87 -32.58
CA LEU A 12 -48.67 -24.36 -31.41
C LEU A 12 -48.34 -25.54 -30.48
N LEU A 13 -47.10 -25.97 -30.48
CA LEU A 13 -46.56 -26.90 -29.49
C LEU A 13 -46.28 -26.14 -28.20
N ILE A 14 -47.11 -26.38 -27.17
CA ILE A 14 -46.85 -25.90 -25.81
C ILE A 14 -45.77 -26.78 -25.21
N ALA A 15 -44.56 -26.25 -25.10
CA ALA A 15 -43.49 -26.85 -24.31
C ALA A 15 -43.75 -26.59 -22.83
N VAL A 16 -44.10 -27.62 -22.09
CA VAL A 16 -44.17 -27.58 -20.62
C VAL A 16 -42.74 -27.49 -20.09
N CYS A 17 -42.33 -26.30 -19.69
CA CYS A 17 -41.12 -26.14 -18.89
C CYS A 17 -41.35 -26.70 -17.50
N LEU A 18 -40.79 -27.85 -17.21
CA LEU A 18 -40.59 -28.34 -15.86
C LEU A 18 -39.61 -27.38 -15.15
N THR A 19 -40.14 -26.49 -14.33
CA THR A 19 -39.34 -25.71 -13.41
C THR A 19 -38.78 -26.65 -12.35
N GLY A 20 -37.58 -27.14 -12.57
CA GLY A 20 -36.78 -27.72 -11.51
C GLY A 20 -36.54 -26.65 -10.44
N SER A 21 -37.15 -26.87 -9.27
CA SER A 21 -36.81 -26.08 -8.05
C SER A 21 -35.35 -26.31 -7.74
N ALA A 22 -34.47 -25.35 -8.13
CA ALA A 22 -33.13 -25.31 -7.61
C ALA A 22 -33.27 -25.11 -6.09
N SER A 23 -32.90 -26.14 -5.34
CA SER A 23 -32.77 -26.06 -3.90
C SER A 23 -31.89 -24.87 -3.58
N ALA A 24 -32.39 -23.96 -2.76
CA ALA A 24 -31.57 -22.91 -2.14
C ALA A 24 -30.44 -23.62 -1.38
N GLN A 25 -29.28 -23.71 -2.01
CA GLN A 25 -28.07 -24.09 -1.28
C GLN A 25 -27.91 -23.09 -0.15
N ASP A 26 -27.87 -23.61 1.07
CA ASP A 26 -27.52 -22.88 2.27
C ASP A 26 -26.34 -21.94 1.98
N ARG A 27 -26.63 -20.69 1.71
CA ARG A 27 -25.64 -19.63 1.90
C ARG A 27 -25.38 -19.63 3.38
N ALA A 28 -24.31 -20.28 3.81
CA ALA A 28 -23.78 -20.07 5.14
C ALA A 28 -23.76 -18.54 5.36
N ALA A 29 -24.46 -18.09 6.39
CA ALA A 29 -24.46 -16.68 6.76
C ALA A 29 -23.00 -16.23 6.80
N ALA A 30 -22.69 -15.13 6.12
CA ALA A 30 -21.35 -14.55 6.19
C ALA A 30 -21.00 -14.45 7.66
N PRO A 31 -19.80 -14.88 8.08
CA PRO A 31 -19.39 -14.78 9.48
C PRO A 31 -19.60 -13.33 9.92
N ALA A 32 -20.21 -13.14 11.09
CA ALA A 32 -20.35 -11.82 11.67
C ALA A 32 -18.99 -11.11 11.62
N PRO A 33 -18.95 -9.81 11.27
CA PRO A 33 -17.68 -9.09 11.26
C PRO A 33 -17.01 -9.31 12.61
N PRO A 34 -15.70 -9.61 12.65
CA PRO A 34 -14.99 -9.81 13.90
C PRO A 34 -15.29 -8.61 14.80
N SER A 35 -15.66 -8.87 16.06
CA SER A 35 -15.85 -7.82 17.06
C SER A 35 -14.60 -6.93 16.99
N SER A 36 -14.79 -5.65 16.68
CA SER A 36 -13.65 -4.74 16.49
C SER A 36 -12.74 -4.87 17.71
N GLY A 37 -11.47 -5.24 17.51
CA GLY A 37 -10.46 -5.30 18.58
C GLY A 37 -10.22 -3.94 19.26
N LYS A 38 -11.12 -2.98 19.00
CA LYS A 38 -11.20 -1.62 19.53
C LYS A 38 -12.25 -1.49 20.67
N ALA A 39 -12.95 -2.57 21.02
CA ALA A 39 -13.92 -2.55 22.12
C ALA A 39 -13.23 -2.13 23.43
N GLY A 40 -13.79 -1.13 24.13
CA GLY A 40 -13.24 -0.59 25.39
C GLY A 40 -12.18 0.50 25.24
N LEU A 41 -11.76 0.87 24.03
CA LEU A 41 -10.88 2.02 23.83
C LEU A 41 -11.65 3.35 24.05
N ALA A 42 -10.96 4.33 24.64
CA ALA A 42 -11.47 5.69 24.69
C ALA A 42 -11.72 6.24 23.27
N PRO A 43 -12.69 7.15 23.07
CA PRO A 43 -12.91 7.80 21.79
C PRO A 43 -11.62 8.39 21.21
N LEU A 44 -11.45 8.30 19.89
CA LEU A 44 -10.40 9.00 19.19
C LEU A 44 -10.84 10.46 18.99
N VAL A 45 -10.07 11.41 19.52
CA VAL A 45 -10.38 12.84 19.40
C VAL A 45 -9.37 13.51 18.50
N LEU A 46 -9.87 14.05 17.38
CA LEU A 46 -9.07 14.69 16.35
C LEU A 46 -9.29 16.21 16.38
N ALA A 47 -8.22 16.96 16.15
CA ALA A 47 -8.31 18.38 15.87
C ALA A 47 -8.71 18.60 14.40
N GLU A 48 -8.18 17.75 13.50
CA GLU A 48 -8.47 17.81 12.08
C GLU A 48 -8.48 16.40 11.50
N HIS A 49 -9.31 16.20 10.49
CA HIS A 49 -9.39 15.00 9.66
C HIS A 49 -9.79 15.41 8.25
N GLY A 50 -9.20 14.79 7.25
CA GLY A 50 -9.57 15.09 5.87
C GLY A 50 -8.73 14.33 4.84
N SER A 51 -8.94 14.72 3.59
CA SER A 51 -8.17 14.19 2.47
C SER A 51 -8.03 15.21 1.35
N PHE A 52 -7.01 15.01 0.51
CA PHE A 52 -6.79 15.84 -0.68
C PHE A 52 -5.95 15.07 -1.70
N PHE A 53 -5.87 15.60 -2.91
CA PHE A 53 -4.93 15.13 -3.92
C PHE A 53 -3.76 16.10 -4.05
N ILE A 54 -2.57 15.56 -4.28
CA ILE A 54 -1.34 16.33 -4.48
C ILE A 54 -0.67 15.95 -5.81
N ASN A 55 0.00 16.92 -6.45
CA ASN A 55 0.79 16.74 -7.66
C ASN A 55 0.04 16.15 -8.87
N ALA A 56 -1.29 16.33 -8.95
CA ALA A 56 -2.06 15.90 -10.11
C ALA A 56 -1.65 16.68 -11.36
N GLN A 57 -1.53 16.00 -12.50
CA GLN A 57 -1.15 16.57 -13.78
C GLN A 57 -2.34 16.46 -14.75
N VAL A 58 -2.50 17.47 -15.61
CA VAL A 58 -3.46 17.41 -16.72
C VAL A 58 -2.81 16.62 -17.86
N ILE A 59 -3.49 15.57 -18.30
CA ILE A 59 -3.04 14.65 -19.35
C ILE A 59 -4.02 14.76 -20.51
N GLU A 60 -3.53 15.12 -21.71
CA GLU A 60 -4.33 15.03 -22.92
C GLU A 60 -4.54 13.57 -23.32
N THR A 61 -5.76 13.21 -23.67
CA THR A 61 -6.11 11.83 -24.01
C THR A 61 -7.24 11.79 -25.03
N ARG A 62 -7.43 10.64 -25.65
CA ARG A 62 -8.59 10.35 -26.50
C ARG A 62 -9.39 9.20 -25.91
N TYR A 63 -10.64 9.47 -25.63
CA TYR A 63 -11.58 8.47 -25.15
C TYR A 63 -12.51 8.03 -26.24
N PRO A 64 -12.84 6.73 -26.33
CA PRO A 64 -14.06 6.33 -27.00
C PRO A 64 -15.23 6.88 -26.17
N SER A 65 -16.03 7.75 -26.75
CA SER A 65 -17.32 8.15 -26.18
C SER A 65 -18.26 6.95 -26.09
N GLY A 66 -19.40 7.08 -25.41
CA GLY A 66 -20.38 5.99 -25.25
C GLY A 66 -20.86 5.37 -26.57
N ASN A 67 -20.75 6.09 -27.70
CA ASN A 67 -21.04 5.60 -29.06
C ASN A 67 -19.81 5.03 -29.78
N GLY A 68 -18.65 4.92 -29.11
CA GLY A 68 -17.41 4.38 -29.68
C GLY A 68 -16.56 5.37 -30.47
N THR A 69 -17.01 6.62 -30.69
CA THR A 69 -16.21 7.63 -31.37
C THR A 69 -15.16 8.22 -30.43
N PRO A 70 -13.85 8.27 -30.81
CA PRO A 70 -12.82 8.87 -29.98
C PRO A 70 -13.05 10.38 -29.85
N VAL A 71 -13.08 10.84 -28.59
CA VAL A 71 -13.19 12.28 -28.26
C VAL A 71 -11.87 12.71 -27.62
N ALA A 72 -11.29 13.79 -28.13
CA ALA A 72 -10.15 14.44 -27.51
C ALA A 72 -10.59 15.18 -26.25
N GLY A 73 -9.78 15.11 -25.21
CA GLY A 73 -10.06 15.77 -23.94
C GLY A 73 -8.89 15.64 -22.96
N HIS A 74 -9.12 16.08 -21.74
CA HIS A 74 -8.12 16.08 -20.68
C HIS A 74 -8.62 15.29 -19.49
N ILE A 75 -7.70 14.59 -18.82
CA ILE A 75 -7.93 13.96 -17.53
C ILE A 75 -6.92 14.50 -16.51
N SER A 76 -7.29 14.44 -15.25
CA SER A 76 -6.33 14.64 -14.16
C SER A 76 -5.78 13.28 -13.72
N GLY A 77 -4.49 13.08 -13.90
CA GLY A 77 -3.80 11.83 -13.57
C GLY A 77 -2.51 12.08 -12.81
N LYS A 78 -1.81 10.99 -12.46
CA LYS A 78 -0.52 11.02 -11.76
C LYS A 78 -0.54 11.69 -10.38
N GLY A 79 -1.72 12.09 -9.89
CA GLY A 79 -1.88 12.64 -8.55
C GLY A 79 -1.77 11.54 -7.49
N MET A 80 -1.43 11.94 -6.27
CA MET A 80 -1.38 11.09 -5.10
C MET A 80 -2.50 11.49 -4.13
N TYR A 81 -3.34 10.53 -3.74
CA TYR A 81 -4.34 10.71 -2.69
C TYR A 81 -3.67 10.70 -1.33
N VAL A 82 -4.06 11.63 -0.48
CA VAL A 82 -3.57 11.79 0.88
C VAL A 82 -4.75 11.89 1.82
N GLN A 83 -4.82 11.01 2.80
CA GLN A 83 -5.73 11.10 3.95
C GLN A 83 -4.91 11.49 5.17
N TYR A 84 -5.47 12.33 6.05
CA TYR A 84 -4.76 12.75 7.26
C TYR A 84 -5.66 12.80 8.49
N GLU A 85 -5.04 12.57 9.64
CA GLU A 85 -5.63 12.66 10.96
C GLU A 85 -4.66 13.40 11.89
N ILE A 86 -5.12 14.50 12.45
CA ILE A 86 -4.35 15.33 13.39
C ILE A 86 -4.96 15.14 14.77
N PRO A 87 -4.25 14.59 15.76
CA PRO A 87 -4.76 14.43 17.11
C PRO A 87 -4.98 15.78 17.78
N GLN A 88 -6.03 15.89 18.59
CA GLN A 88 -6.27 17.09 19.42
C GLN A 88 -5.12 17.30 20.40
N ASN A 89 -4.65 16.26 21.04
CA ASN A 89 -3.53 16.29 21.97
C ASN A 89 -2.20 15.95 21.25
N ARG A 90 -1.80 16.79 20.30
CA ARG A 90 -0.55 16.62 19.56
C ARG A 90 0.67 16.71 20.46
N ARG A 91 1.59 15.77 20.36
CA ARG A 91 2.91 15.85 20.99
C ARG A 91 3.73 16.93 20.30
N ARG A 92 4.13 17.96 21.05
CA ARG A 92 4.91 19.10 20.51
C ARG A 92 6.27 18.69 19.94
N THR A 93 6.84 17.59 20.43
CA THR A 93 8.17 17.10 20.03
C THR A 93 8.13 16.12 18.86
N SER A 94 6.97 15.82 18.26
CA SER A 94 6.84 14.89 17.15
C SER A 94 6.56 15.58 15.83
N HIS A 95 7.24 15.13 14.78
CA HIS A 95 6.89 15.45 13.40
C HIS A 95 5.69 14.57 12.96
N PRO A 96 4.87 15.04 12.01
CA PRO A 96 3.88 14.17 11.38
C PRO A 96 4.57 13.00 10.66
N VAL A 97 3.87 11.87 10.53
CA VAL A 97 4.35 10.69 9.83
C VAL A 97 3.55 10.48 8.56
N VAL A 98 4.23 10.45 7.41
CA VAL A 98 3.65 10.08 6.11
C VAL A 98 3.89 8.60 5.90
N MET A 99 2.82 7.82 5.76
CA MET A 99 2.84 6.35 5.64
C MET A 99 2.58 5.94 4.19
N VAL A 100 3.55 5.26 3.57
CA VAL A 100 3.53 4.86 2.16
C VAL A 100 3.56 3.34 2.06
N HIS A 101 2.54 2.76 1.46
CA HIS A 101 2.36 1.30 1.32
C HIS A 101 3.33 0.67 0.31
N GLY A 102 3.36 -0.67 0.27
CA GLY A 102 4.15 -1.48 -0.66
C GLY A 102 3.39 -1.90 -1.92
N SER A 103 4.00 -2.85 -2.66
CA SER A 103 3.43 -3.42 -3.89
C SER A 103 2.11 -4.15 -3.61
N SER A 104 1.17 -4.04 -4.53
CA SER A 104 -0.20 -4.60 -4.48
C SER A 104 -1.03 -4.16 -3.27
N HIS A 105 -0.62 -3.12 -2.57
CA HIS A 105 -1.33 -2.55 -1.43
C HIS A 105 -1.77 -1.11 -1.67
N THR A 106 -2.48 -0.58 -0.70
CA THR A 106 -2.97 0.80 -0.64
C THR A 106 -2.76 1.35 0.77
N GLY A 107 -3.16 2.57 1.04
CA GLY A 107 -3.16 3.15 2.39
C GLY A 107 -3.93 2.34 3.41
N LYS A 108 -4.87 1.48 2.99
CA LYS A 108 -5.58 0.50 3.84
C LYS A 108 -4.63 -0.32 4.72
N THR A 109 -3.39 -0.53 4.26
CA THR A 109 -2.32 -1.20 5.01
C THR A 109 -2.12 -0.65 6.42
N TYR A 110 -2.39 0.64 6.63
CA TYR A 110 -2.16 1.33 7.90
C TYR A 110 -3.42 1.69 8.67
N GLU A 111 -4.62 1.55 8.07
CA GLU A 111 -5.89 1.97 8.67
C GLU A 111 -6.33 1.03 9.79
N ASP A 112 -6.44 -0.26 9.50
CA ASP A 112 -6.66 -1.33 10.47
C ASP A 112 -6.10 -2.67 9.97
N THR A 113 -6.00 -3.65 10.85
CA THR A 113 -5.54 -4.98 10.51
C THR A 113 -6.65 -5.83 9.90
N PRO A 114 -6.33 -6.93 9.17
CA PRO A 114 -7.34 -7.80 8.55
C PRO A 114 -8.34 -8.39 9.55
N ASP A 115 -7.94 -8.58 10.79
CA ASP A 115 -8.76 -9.09 11.89
C ASP A 115 -9.44 -7.98 12.73
N GLY A 116 -9.45 -6.73 12.22
CA GLY A 116 -10.18 -5.59 12.80
C GLY A 116 -9.52 -4.91 13.99
N ARG A 117 -8.26 -5.27 14.33
CA ARG A 117 -7.49 -4.54 15.34
C ARG A 117 -7.04 -3.19 14.82
N MET A 118 -6.64 -2.31 15.73
CA MET A 118 -6.11 -0.98 15.44
C MET A 118 -4.86 -1.05 14.54
N GLY A 119 -4.88 -0.33 13.42
CA GLY A 119 -3.73 -0.14 12.55
C GLY A 119 -2.78 0.94 13.04
N TRP A 120 -1.67 1.10 12.34
CA TRP A 120 -0.64 2.04 12.76
C TRP A 120 -1.07 3.51 12.65
N ALA A 121 -1.91 3.89 11.68
CA ALA A 121 -2.37 5.26 11.54
C ALA A 121 -3.09 5.74 12.81
N GLU A 122 -4.14 5.02 13.22
CA GLU A 122 -4.87 5.33 14.46
C GLU A 122 -3.94 5.21 15.69
N TYR A 123 -3.06 4.21 15.74
CA TYR A 123 -2.14 4.03 16.87
C TYR A 123 -1.21 5.22 17.06
N PHE A 124 -0.60 5.73 15.99
CA PHE A 124 0.26 6.91 16.04
C PHE A 124 -0.53 8.15 16.46
N VAL A 125 -1.73 8.31 15.92
CA VAL A 125 -2.62 9.44 16.29
C VAL A 125 -2.98 9.39 17.78
N ARG A 126 -3.31 8.23 18.33
CA ARG A 126 -3.56 8.07 19.79
C ARG A 126 -2.32 8.35 20.64
N ARG A 127 -1.14 8.21 20.08
CA ARG A 127 0.15 8.59 20.72
C ARG A 127 0.50 10.07 20.50
N GLY A 128 -0.42 10.86 19.93
CA GLY A 128 -0.24 12.29 19.70
C GLY A 128 0.61 12.66 18.49
N VAL A 129 0.83 11.71 17.57
CA VAL A 129 1.61 11.89 16.34
C VAL A 129 0.65 12.02 15.17
N PRO A 130 0.63 13.14 14.42
CA PRO A 130 -0.20 13.28 13.23
C PRO A 130 0.18 12.23 12.18
N ALA A 131 -0.83 11.61 11.55
CA ALA A 131 -0.65 10.61 10.52
C ALA A 131 -1.21 11.08 9.18
N TYR A 132 -0.40 10.90 8.14
CA TYR A 132 -0.79 11.07 6.74
C TYR A 132 -0.65 9.71 6.05
N VAL A 133 -1.75 9.17 5.55
CA VAL A 133 -1.76 7.90 4.82
C VAL A 133 -1.99 8.18 3.36
N VAL A 134 -1.10 7.68 2.51
CA VAL A 134 -1.17 7.95 1.07
C VAL A 134 -1.45 6.68 0.28
N ASP A 135 -2.13 6.83 -0.86
CA ASP A 135 -2.11 5.85 -1.94
C ASP A 135 -1.10 6.34 -2.98
N GLN A 136 -0.10 5.53 -3.33
CA GLN A 136 0.91 5.88 -4.33
C GLN A 136 0.25 6.40 -5.61
N ALA A 137 0.90 7.33 -6.30
CA ALA A 137 0.39 7.85 -7.55
C ALA A 137 0.10 6.71 -8.55
N GLY A 138 -1.09 6.73 -9.13
CA GLY A 138 -1.54 5.68 -10.05
C GLY A 138 -2.13 4.44 -9.38
N ARG A 139 -2.36 4.43 -8.05
CA ARG A 139 -2.90 3.28 -7.34
C ARG A 139 -4.13 3.64 -6.50
N ALA A 140 -5.08 2.74 -6.41
CA ALA A 140 -6.28 2.84 -5.57
C ALA A 140 -7.00 4.20 -5.71
N ARG A 141 -7.16 4.95 -4.61
CA ARG A 141 -7.83 6.27 -4.59
C ARG A 141 -7.10 7.33 -5.40
N SER A 142 -5.81 7.15 -5.68
CA SER A 142 -5.04 8.02 -6.58
C SER A 142 -5.46 7.91 -8.04
N GLY A 143 -6.25 6.87 -8.39
CA GLY A 143 -6.63 6.59 -9.76
C GLY A 143 -5.45 6.16 -10.63
N PHE A 144 -5.69 5.92 -11.90
CA PHE A 144 -4.64 5.59 -12.86
C PHE A 144 -4.95 6.23 -14.21
N ASP A 145 -3.93 6.38 -15.05
CA ASP A 145 -4.09 6.87 -16.41
C ASP A 145 -4.58 5.74 -17.34
N PRO A 146 -5.83 5.76 -17.80
CA PRO A 146 -6.36 4.76 -18.72
C PRO A 146 -5.96 4.99 -20.19
N SER A 147 -5.25 6.10 -20.50
CA SER A 147 -4.93 6.47 -21.89
C SER A 147 -4.16 5.38 -22.65
N PRO A 148 -3.15 4.70 -22.07
CA PRO A 148 -2.47 3.61 -22.77
C PRO A 148 -3.41 2.45 -23.14
N THR A 149 -4.32 2.07 -22.24
CA THR A 149 -5.31 1.02 -22.48
C THR A 149 -6.32 1.45 -23.57
N ASN A 150 -6.75 2.70 -23.54
CA ASN A 150 -7.66 3.24 -24.56
C ASN A 150 -6.98 3.33 -25.92
N GLN A 151 -5.69 3.70 -25.99
CA GLN A 151 -4.90 3.69 -27.22
C GLN A 151 -4.80 2.28 -27.81
N ALA A 152 -4.51 1.27 -26.99
CA ALA A 152 -4.47 -0.12 -27.42
C ALA A 152 -5.81 -0.56 -28.03
N ARG A 153 -6.91 -0.19 -27.39
CA ARG A 153 -8.26 -0.44 -27.87
C ARG A 153 -8.57 0.21 -29.21
N LEU A 154 -8.18 1.47 -29.38
CA LEU A 154 -8.38 2.21 -30.63
C LEU A 154 -7.50 1.66 -31.76
N ALA A 155 -6.27 1.29 -31.46
CA ALA A 155 -5.35 0.67 -32.41
C ALA A 155 -5.73 -0.79 -32.74
N LYS A 156 -6.62 -1.42 -31.97
CA LYS A 156 -6.94 -2.86 -32.04
C LYS A 156 -5.68 -3.73 -31.86
N ASP A 157 -4.75 -3.25 -31.05
CA ASP A 157 -3.48 -3.91 -30.76
C ASP A 157 -3.41 -4.27 -29.28
N ALA A 158 -3.61 -5.54 -28.96
CA ALA A 158 -3.52 -6.05 -27.60
C ALA A 158 -2.07 -6.08 -27.08
N GLY A 159 -1.08 -6.05 -27.96
CA GLY A 159 0.36 -6.06 -27.59
C GLY A 159 0.83 -4.82 -26.85
N ILE A 160 0.10 -3.69 -26.99
CA ILE A 160 0.43 -2.43 -26.31
C ILE A 160 -0.41 -2.18 -25.07
N VAL A 161 -1.25 -3.14 -24.64
CA VAL A 161 -2.00 -3.03 -23.38
C VAL A 161 -1.01 -3.10 -22.21
N PRO A 162 -1.04 -2.12 -21.27
CA PRO A 162 -0.19 -2.17 -20.09
C PRO A 162 -0.44 -3.42 -19.23
N ASN A 163 0.63 -3.96 -18.64
CA ASN A 163 0.51 -5.01 -17.65
C ASN A 163 0.19 -4.40 -16.28
N PHE A 164 -0.83 -4.92 -15.60
CA PHE A 164 -1.24 -4.50 -14.26
C PHE A 164 -0.99 -5.66 -13.27
N PRO A 165 0.26 -5.91 -12.85
CA PRO A 165 0.57 -7.03 -11.98
C PRO A 165 -0.08 -6.86 -10.61
N VAL A 166 -0.60 -7.96 -10.09
CA VAL A 166 -1.09 -8.11 -8.72
C VAL A 166 -0.63 -9.46 -8.18
N PHE A 167 -0.36 -9.55 -6.90
CA PHE A 167 -0.10 -10.84 -6.30
C PHE A 167 -1.36 -11.69 -6.27
N THR A 168 -1.27 -12.95 -6.72
CA THR A 168 -2.30 -13.94 -6.38
C THR A 168 -2.29 -14.22 -4.88
N ASN A 169 -3.37 -14.76 -4.35
CA ASN A 169 -3.45 -15.10 -2.92
C ASN A 169 -2.33 -16.04 -2.48
N GLU A 170 -2.00 -17.03 -3.33
CA GLU A 170 -0.93 -18.00 -3.11
C GLU A 170 0.46 -17.33 -3.11
N ALA A 171 0.70 -16.46 -4.10
CA ALA A 171 1.95 -15.73 -4.21
C ALA A 171 2.10 -14.72 -3.06
N ALA A 172 1.02 -14.02 -2.69
CA ALA A 172 1.02 -13.13 -1.53
C ALA A 172 1.32 -13.88 -0.23
N TRP A 173 0.73 -15.08 -0.04
CA TRP A 173 0.94 -15.90 1.15
C TRP A 173 2.42 -16.23 1.37
N THR A 174 3.09 -16.71 0.34
CA THR A 174 4.51 -17.10 0.45
C THR A 174 5.46 -15.91 0.41
N ASN A 175 5.22 -14.95 -0.49
CA ASN A 175 6.09 -13.78 -0.63
C ASN A 175 6.06 -12.86 0.59
N PHE A 176 4.91 -12.76 1.27
CA PHE A 176 4.79 -11.96 2.49
C PHE A 176 5.05 -12.78 3.77
N ARG A 177 5.55 -14.00 3.62
CA ARG A 177 6.04 -14.86 4.69
C ARG A 177 4.99 -15.18 5.76
N PHE A 178 3.74 -15.44 5.34
CA PHE A 178 2.71 -15.98 6.24
C PHE A 178 2.91 -17.48 6.48
N GLY A 179 3.51 -18.17 5.51
CA GLY A 179 3.84 -19.58 5.58
C GLY A 179 4.75 -20.05 4.44
N PRO A 180 5.30 -21.27 4.56
CA PRO A 180 6.30 -21.80 3.63
C PRO A 180 5.68 -22.25 2.28
N SER A 181 4.39 -22.51 2.25
CA SER A 181 3.63 -22.88 1.05
C SER A 181 2.22 -22.30 1.12
N ALA A 182 1.53 -22.24 -0.01
CA ALA A 182 0.22 -21.66 -0.11
C ALA A 182 -0.74 -22.15 0.99
N PHE A 183 -1.22 -21.20 1.80
CA PHE A 183 -2.17 -21.36 2.88
C PHE A 183 -1.74 -22.28 4.04
N THR A 184 -0.47 -22.75 4.05
CA THR A 184 0.11 -23.44 5.17
C THR A 184 0.87 -22.41 6.04
N PRO A 185 0.41 -22.06 7.25
CA PRO A 185 1.06 -21.03 8.06
C PRO A 185 2.36 -21.53 8.69
N TYR A 186 3.30 -20.64 8.95
CA TYR A 186 4.36 -20.95 9.90
C TYR A 186 3.76 -21.18 11.29
N PRO A 187 4.25 -22.15 12.07
CA PRO A 187 3.68 -22.47 13.39
C PRO A 187 3.68 -21.29 14.37
N THR A 188 4.65 -20.38 14.22
CA THR A 188 4.83 -19.21 15.11
C THR A 188 4.44 -17.90 14.46
N THR A 189 3.78 -17.94 13.29
CA THR A 189 3.40 -16.69 12.59
C THR A 189 2.50 -15.81 13.46
N LYS A 190 2.79 -14.54 13.45
CA LYS A 190 1.95 -13.50 14.06
C LYS A 190 0.95 -12.90 13.10
N PHE A 191 0.99 -13.28 11.83
CA PHE A 191 -0.06 -12.87 10.89
C PHE A 191 -1.40 -13.51 11.31
N PRO A 192 -2.52 -12.74 11.33
CA PRO A 192 -3.83 -13.25 11.72
C PRO A 192 -4.44 -14.14 10.63
N VAL A 193 -3.98 -15.40 10.56
CA VAL A 193 -4.28 -16.35 9.46
C VAL A 193 -5.77 -16.61 9.27
N GLN A 194 -6.58 -16.51 10.32
CA GLN A 194 -8.03 -16.65 10.28
C GLN A 194 -8.72 -15.50 9.52
N ALA A 195 -8.04 -14.36 9.38
CA ALA A 195 -8.54 -13.18 8.67
C ALA A 195 -7.90 -13.01 7.28
N ARG A 196 -7.28 -14.06 6.74
CA ARG A 196 -6.58 -14.03 5.45
C ARG A 196 -7.44 -13.53 4.29
N ASP A 197 -8.75 -13.86 4.29
CA ASP A 197 -9.63 -13.46 3.19
C ASP A 197 -9.85 -11.94 3.18
N GLN A 198 -9.91 -11.30 4.35
CA GLN A 198 -9.92 -9.84 4.48
C GLN A 198 -8.59 -9.22 4.03
N TYR A 199 -7.47 -9.92 4.27
CA TYR A 199 -6.18 -9.48 3.76
C TYR A 199 -6.12 -9.56 2.24
N PHE A 200 -6.55 -10.67 1.63
CA PHE A 200 -6.51 -10.82 0.18
C PHE A 200 -7.46 -9.84 -0.54
N ALA A 201 -8.59 -9.49 0.09
CA ALA A 201 -9.54 -8.53 -0.45
C ALA A 201 -8.98 -7.11 -0.60
N GLN A 202 -7.89 -6.75 0.11
CA GLN A 202 -7.25 -5.45 -0.01
C GLN A 202 -6.15 -5.38 -1.09
N LEU A 203 -5.78 -6.52 -1.69
CA LEU A 203 -4.78 -6.54 -2.75
C LEU A 203 -5.33 -5.91 -4.03
N VAL A 204 -4.56 -5.01 -4.61
CA VAL A 204 -4.94 -4.28 -5.82
C VAL A 204 -3.83 -4.35 -6.88
N PRO A 205 -4.17 -4.22 -8.17
CA PRO A 205 -3.18 -4.12 -9.22
C PRO A 205 -2.24 -2.93 -9.05
N ASN A 206 -0.99 -3.11 -9.44
CA ASN A 206 0.01 -2.05 -9.52
C ASN A 206 -0.19 -1.24 -10.81
N THR A 207 -1.24 -0.43 -10.85
CA THR A 207 -1.61 0.31 -12.07
C THR A 207 -0.62 1.43 -12.41
N GLU A 208 0.20 1.88 -11.45
CA GLU A 208 1.29 2.82 -11.69
C GLU A 208 2.36 2.27 -12.64
N THR A 209 2.44 0.95 -12.84
CA THR A 209 3.38 0.35 -13.79
C THR A 209 3.07 0.69 -15.25
N SER A 210 1.88 1.26 -15.53
CA SER A 210 1.57 1.84 -16.84
C SER A 210 2.33 3.16 -17.11
N TYR A 211 2.91 3.77 -16.10
CA TYR A 211 3.70 4.99 -16.25
C TYR A 211 5.15 4.66 -16.63
N THR A 212 5.76 5.48 -17.47
CA THR A 212 7.16 5.34 -17.88
C THR A 212 8.11 5.46 -16.69
N ASP A 213 7.79 6.33 -15.72
CA ASP A 213 8.53 6.55 -14.48
C ASP A 213 7.58 6.51 -13.28
N SER A 214 7.13 5.33 -12.92
CA SER A 214 6.19 5.14 -11.82
C SER A 214 6.78 5.52 -10.44
N ALA A 215 8.07 5.29 -10.24
CA ALA A 215 8.76 5.65 -9.01
C ALA A 215 8.94 7.16 -8.89
N GLY A 216 9.45 7.82 -9.93
CA GLY A 216 9.67 9.27 -9.95
C GLY A 216 8.39 10.06 -9.75
N ILE A 217 7.26 9.61 -10.32
CA ILE A 217 5.97 10.27 -10.11
C ILE A 217 5.55 10.24 -8.63
N THR A 218 5.70 9.10 -7.95
CA THR A 218 5.39 9.00 -6.52
C THR A 218 6.37 9.79 -5.66
N ILE A 219 7.66 9.79 -5.99
CA ILE A 219 8.68 10.60 -5.29
C ILE A 219 8.36 12.09 -5.42
N ALA A 220 8.05 12.58 -6.63
CA ALA A 220 7.66 13.97 -6.85
C ALA A 220 6.38 14.35 -6.08
N ALA A 221 5.41 13.42 -5.98
CA ALA A 221 4.20 13.64 -5.18
C ALA A 221 4.50 13.69 -3.67
N LEU A 222 5.43 12.86 -3.17
CA LEU A 222 5.90 12.93 -1.78
C LEU A 222 6.65 14.24 -1.51
N ALA A 223 7.48 14.71 -2.44
CA ALA A 223 8.15 16.00 -2.33
C ALA A 223 7.15 17.16 -2.26
N ALA A 224 6.14 17.16 -3.15
CA ALA A 224 5.07 18.15 -3.13
C ALA A 224 4.22 18.09 -1.83
N LEU A 225 4.00 16.88 -1.29
CA LEU A 225 3.34 16.72 0.00
C LEU A 225 4.15 17.35 1.13
N LEU A 226 5.47 17.11 1.16
CA LEU A 226 6.37 17.74 2.14
C LEU A 226 6.37 19.26 2.01
N ASP A 227 6.37 19.81 0.79
CA ASP A 227 6.27 21.26 0.56
C ASP A 227 4.97 21.83 1.14
N ARG A 228 3.87 21.07 1.11
CA ARG A 228 2.56 21.47 1.62
C ARG A 228 2.43 21.39 3.15
N ILE A 229 2.90 20.26 3.74
CA ILE A 229 2.68 20.00 5.18
C ILE A 229 3.85 20.40 6.08
N GLY A 230 5.01 20.71 5.48
CA GLY A 230 6.26 20.99 6.18
C GLY A 230 7.02 19.73 6.60
N PRO A 231 7.97 19.88 7.56
CA PRO A 231 8.84 18.80 7.99
C PRO A 231 8.09 17.56 8.51
N ALA A 232 8.42 16.39 7.99
CA ALA A 232 7.76 15.12 8.32
C ALA A 232 8.74 13.93 8.38
N VAL A 233 8.33 12.87 9.05
CA VAL A 233 8.92 11.53 8.95
C VAL A 233 8.26 10.80 7.79
N ILE A 234 9.04 10.08 6.99
CA ILE A 234 8.53 9.21 5.93
C ILE A 234 8.63 7.75 6.40
N LEU A 235 7.49 7.10 6.61
CA LEU A 235 7.40 5.69 6.91
C LEU A 235 7.01 4.93 5.63
N VAL A 236 7.89 4.08 5.16
CA VAL A 236 7.73 3.32 3.91
C VAL A 236 7.72 1.82 4.18
N HIS A 237 7.07 1.07 3.29
CA HIS A 237 7.00 -0.38 3.36
C HIS A 237 7.37 -1.02 2.03
N SER A 238 8.23 -2.03 2.06
CA SER A 238 8.52 -2.90 0.92
C SER A 238 8.98 -2.13 -0.33
N GLN A 239 8.19 -2.12 -1.40
CA GLN A 239 8.45 -1.40 -2.66
C GLN A 239 8.79 0.08 -2.43
N SER A 240 8.08 0.74 -1.52
CA SER A 240 8.24 2.17 -1.28
C SER A 240 9.52 2.54 -0.50
N GLY A 241 10.35 1.58 -0.09
CA GLY A 241 11.65 1.86 0.54
C GLY A 241 12.49 2.84 -0.28
N ALA A 242 12.63 2.58 -1.58
CA ALA A 242 13.32 3.49 -2.50
C ALA A 242 12.64 4.86 -2.64
N TYR A 243 11.31 4.93 -2.45
CA TYR A 243 10.59 6.22 -2.56
C TYR A 243 10.84 7.13 -1.36
N GLY A 244 11.00 6.55 -0.16
CA GLY A 244 11.43 7.30 1.01
C GLY A 244 12.82 7.90 0.86
N ILE A 245 13.75 7.12 0.29
CA ILE A 245 15.10 7.59 -0.06
C ILE A 245 15.01 8.72 -1.09
N GLY A 246 14.25 8.51 -2.18
CA GLY A 246 14.05 9.54 -3.22
C GLY A 246 13.44 10.84 -2.67
N ALA A 247 12.45 10.74 -1.78
CA ALA A 247 11.86 11.92 -1.14
C ALA A 247 12.88 12.69 -0.28
N ALA A 248 13.80 12.00 0.40
CA ALA A 248 14.88 12.62 1.16
C ALA A 248 15.92 13.30 0.25
N LEU A 249 16.21 12.73 -0.91
CA LEU A 249 17.08 13.35 -1.91
C LEU A 249 16.45 14.62 -2.49
N GLU A 250 15.14 14.62 -2.75
CA GLU A 250 14.40 15.77 -3.27
C GLU A 250 14.21 16.88 -2.23
N ARG A 251 13.96 16.51 -0.97
CA ARG A 251 13.64 17.46 0.11
C ARG A 251 14.39 17.14 1.42
N PRO A 252 15.74 17.18 1.41
CA PRO A 252 16.54 16.78 2.58
C PRO A 252 16.26 17.62 3.83
N ALA A 253 15.90 18.88 3.67
CA ALA A 253 15.56 19.75 4.78
C ALA A 253 14.20 19.42 5.43
N LEU A 254 13.28 18.81 4.67
CA LEU A 254 11.91 18.51 5.13
C LEU A 254 11.75 17.08 5.62
N VAL A 255 12.55 16.13 5.15
CA VAL A 255 12.53 14.75 5.67
C VAL A 255 13.32 14.69 6.98
N LYS A 256 12.63 14.44 8.09
CA LYS A 256 13.21 14.43 9.44
C LYS A 256 13.70 13.06 9.89
N ALA A 257 13.21 12.01 9.30
CA ALA A 257 13.72 10.64 9.36
C ALA A 257 13.02 9.79 8.29
N ILE A 258 13.65 8.68 7.94
CA ILE A 258 13.02 7.60 7.18
C ILE A 258 12.89 6.38 8.08
N VAL A 259 11.68 5.81 8.16
CA VAL A 259 11.42 4.51 8.76
C VAL A 259 11.08 3.53 7.64
N SER A 260 11.99 2.64 7.33
CA SER A 260 11.88 1.71 6.21
C SER A 260 11.57 0.31 6.72
N VAL A 261 10.29 -0.07 6.65
CA VAL A 261 9.76 -1.34 7.14
C VAL A 261 9.83 -2.37 6.02
N GLU A 262 10.58 -3.45 6.25
CA GLU A 262 10.69 -4.54 5.27
C GLU A 262 11.07 -4.07 3.86
N PRO A 263 11.99 -3.12 3.69
CA PRO A 263 12.25 -2.51 2.39
C PRO A 263 12.72 -3.52 1.35
N ARG A 264 12.31 -3.30 0.11
CA ARG A 264 12.83 -4.05 -1.03
C ARG A 264 14.29 -3.69 -1.33
N SER A 265 14.67 -2.45 -1.11
CA SER A 265 16.03 -1.92 -1.26
C SER A 265 16.24 -0.72 -0.36
N CYS A 266 17.47 -0.58 0.10
CA CYS A 266 17.97 0.57 0.85
C CYS A 266 19.17 1.20 0.13
N ALA A 267 19.38 0.92 -1.15
CA ALA A 267 20.56 1.38 -1.89
C ALA A 267 20.64 2.91 -1.90
N VAL A 268 21.78 3.43 -1.50
CA VAL A 268 22.12 4.87 -1.50
C VAL A 268 23.51 5.03 -2.10
N ALA A 269 23.68 6.00 -2.99
CA ALA A 269 25.00 6.33 -3.55
C ALA A 269 25.90 6.92 -2.46
N ASP A 270 27.20 6.67 -2.56
CA ASP A 270 28.17 7.14 -1.55
C ASP A 270 28.20 8.67 -1.44
N SER A 271 27.99 9.40 -2.55
CA SER A 271 27.82 10.85 -2.57
C SER A 271 26.64 11.31 -1.70
N ASP A 272 25.50 10.60 -1.79
CA ASP A 272 24.27 10.97 -1.10
C ASP A 272 24.34 10.64 0.40
N VAL A 273 25.14 9.63 0.77
CA VAL A 273 25.44 9.35 2.17
C VAL A 273 26.05 10.57 2.86
N GLN A 274 27.02 11.22 2.21
CA GLN A 274 27.72 12.39 2.76
C GLN A 274 26.85 13.66 2.77
N THR A 275 26.09 13.87 1.71
CA THR A 275 25.37 15.13 1.49
C THR A 275 23.98 15.15 2.14
N VAL A 276 23.30 14.00 2.23
CA VAL A 276 21.92 13.89 2.71
C VAL A 276 21.83 13.01 3.95
N PHE A 277 22.27 11.75 3.88
CA PHE A 277 22.00 10.76 4.93
C PHE A 277 22.92 10.90 6.16
N ALA A 278 23.98 11.68 6.10
CA ALA A 278 24.68 12.15 7.30
C ALA A 278 23.76 13.00 8.22
N HIS A 279 22.67 13.57 7.67
CA HIS A 279 21.76 14.48 8.38
C HIS A 279 20.32 13.97 8.46
N VAL A 280 19.91 13.02 7.62
CA VAL A 280 18.57 12.41 7.62
C VAL A 280 18.67 11.03 8.27
N PRO A 281 18.14 10.85 9.51
CA PRO A 281 18.16 9.56 10.19
C PRO A 281 17.42 8.46 9.42
N LEU A 282 17.97 7.24 9.43
CA LEU A 282 17.38 6.07 8.77
C LEU A 282 17.20 4.93 9.77
N LEU A 283 15.98 4.44 9.90
CA LEU A 283 15.66 3.17 10.55
C LEU A 283 15.25 2.16 9.48
N THR A 284 15.90 1.00 9.45
CA THR A 284 15.41 -0.17 8.70
C THR A 284 14.92 -1.23 9.68
N MET A 285 13.83 -1.91 9.36
CA MET A 285 13.23 -2.89 10.26
C MET A 285 12.79 -4.14 9.48
N PHE A 286 13.12 -5.31 10.01
CA PHE A 286 12.83 -6.60 9.39
C PHE A 286 12.21 -7.57 10.38
N GLY A 287 11.23 -8.37 9.89
CA GLY A 287 10.58 -9.46 10.61
C GLY A 287 11.36 -10.77 10.54
N ASP A 288 10.62 -11.87 10.51
CA ASP A 288 11.12 -13.25 10.63
C ASP A 288 10.94 -14.04 9.31
N PHE A 289 11.27 -15.34 9.34
CA PHE A 289 11.03 -16.31 8.27
C PHE A 289 11.83 -16.07 6.98
N PHE A 290 13.10 -15.73 7.10
CA PHE A 290 13.99 -15.50 5.96
C PHE A 290 14.44 -16.77 5.23
N GLY A 291 14.09 -17.95 5.72
CA GLY A 291 14.54 -19.25 5.20
C GLY A 291 13.86 -19.70 3.90
N THR A 292 13.13 -18.83 3.20
CA THR A 292 12.51 -19.15 1.91
C THR A 292 13.25 -18.47 0.77
N ASP A 293 13.37 -19.14 -0.39
CA ASP A 293 14.00 -18.58 -1.59
C ASP A 293 13.16 -17.47 -2.26
N VAL A 294 11.94 -17.25 -1.76
CA VAL A 294 11.03 -16.24 -2.29
C VAL A 294 11.44 -14.85 -1.81
N GLY A 295 11.79 -14.00 -2.75
CA GLY A 295 12.00 -12.57 -2.50
C GLY A 295 13.38 -12.15 -2.00
N ASP A 296 14.33 -13.07 -1.80
CA ASP A 296 15.71 -12.78 -1.34
C ASP A 296 15.78 -11.85 -0.12
N TRP A 297 15.04 -12.17 0.93
CA TRP A 297 14.97 -11.34 2.13
C TRP A 297 16.31 -11.22 2.88
N PRO A 298 17.15 -12.27 2.95
CA PRO A 298 18.50 -12.14 3.53
C PRO A 298 19.37 -11.14 2.76
N GLY A 299 19.38 -11.17 1.43
CA GLY A 299 20.14 -10.25 0.60
C GLY A 299 19.66 -8.80 0.75
N ARG A 300 18.35 -8.58 0.80
CA ARG A 300 17.76 -7.25 1.04
C ARG A 300 18.14 -6.67 2.41
N MET A 301 18.08 -7.48 3.45
CA MET A 301 18.53 -7.04 4.77
C MET A 301 20.02 -6.74 4.78
N ALA A 302 20.84 -7.58 4.13
CA ALA A 302 22.28 -7.35 4.03
C ALA A 302 22.59 -6.03 3.29
N GLU A 303 21.91 -5.72 2.19
CA GLU A 303 22.04 -4.43 1.49
C GLU A 303 21.71 -3.26 2.44
N CYS A 304 20.62 -3.36 3.19
CA CYS A 304 20.22 -2.32 4.13
C CYS A 304 21.26 -2.15 5.26
N VAL A 305 21.83 -3.24 5.78
CA VAL A 305 22.91 -3.20 6.78
C VAL A 305 24.14 -2.49 6.21
N VAL A 306 24.52 -2.74 4.94
CA VAL A 306 25.60 -2.01 4.27
C VAL A 306 25.33 -0.52 4.26
N THR A 307 24.15 -0.10 3.85
CA THR A 307 23.74 1.32 3.82
C THR A 307 23.75 1.94 5.22
N VAL A 308 23.20 1.27 6.22
CA VAL A 308 23.24 1.70 7.63
C VAL A 308 24.69 1.92 8.10
N ASN A 309 25.59 0.99 7.77
CA ASN A 309 27.00 1.11 8.16
C ASN A 309 27.70 2.28 7.43
N LYS A 310 27.42 2.52 6.16
CA LYS A 310 27.92 3.70 5.42
C LYS A 310 27.47 5.01 6.07
N ILE A 311 26.19 5.11 6.44
CA ILE A 311 25.66 6.29 7.13
C ILE A 311 26.33 6.51 8.47
N LYS A 312 26.50 5.45 9.27
CA LYS A 312 27.23 5.53 10.56
C LYS A 312 28.70 5.94 10.39
N ALA A 313 29.38 5.42 9.37
CA ALA A 313 30.75 5.82 9.04
C ALA A 313 30.85 7.31 8.68
N ALA A 314 29.80 7.86 8.05
CA ALA A 314 29.67 9.30 7.75
C ALA A 314 29.18 10.10 9.00
N LYS A 315 29.15 9.53 10.18
CA LYS A 315 28.65 10.11 11.45
C LYS A 315 27.15 10.48 11.42
N GLY A 316 26.39 9.92 10.49
CA GLY A 316 24.94 10.01 10.45
C GLY A 316 24.28 9.03 11.44
N THR A 317 23.00 9.20 11.63
CA THR A 317 22.18 8.33 12.47
C THR A 317 21.47 7.30 11.61
N ALA A 318 21.77 6.01 11.84
CA ALA A 318 21.05 4.94 11.17
C ALA A 318 21.06 3.68 12.03
N ASP A 319 19.96 2.91 12.01
CA ASP A 319 19.87 1.63 12.70
C ASP A 319 19.15 0.59 11.83
N ASN A 320 19.55 -0.68 12.01
CA ASN A 320 18.84 -1.82 11.46
C ASN A 320 18.30 -2.67 12.63
N ILE A 321 17.00 -2.88 12.67
CA ILE A 321 16.32 -3.74 13.63
C ILE A 321 15.85 -5.00 12.89
N HIS A 322 16.41 -6.14 13.30
CA HIS A 322 15.88 -7.45 12.96
C HIS A 322 15.12 -7.96 14.19
N LEU A 323 13.78 -8.03 14.12
CA LEU A 323 12.93 -8.32 15.28
C LEU A 323 13.30 -9.60 16.02
N PRO A 324 13.64 -10.73 15.35
CA PRO A 324 14.12 -11.94 16.03
C PRO A 324 15.35 -11.71 16.91
N SER A 325 16.25 -10.80 16.54
CA SER A 325 17.44 -10.47 17.35
C SER A 325 17.10 -9.76 18.67
N LEU A 326 15.86 -9.23 18.78
CA LEU A 326 15.31 -8.66 20.01
C LEU A 326 14.41 -9.65 20.78
N GLY A 327 14.37 -10.93 20.37
CA GLY A 327 13.46 -11.92 20.94
C GLY A 327 12.00 -11.79 20.47
N ILE A 328 11.74 -10.97 19.44
CA ILE A 328 10.41 -10.75 18.85
C ILE A 328 10.31 -11.59 17.59
N ALA A 329 9.97 -12.86 17.72
CA ALA A 329 9.88 -13.81 16.61
C ALA A 329 8.46 -13.93 16.06
N GLY A 330 8.35 -14.50 14.85
CA GLY A 330 7.08 -14.84 14.19
C GLY A 330 6.46 -13.72 13.37
N ASN A 331 7.11 -12.59 13.22
CA ASN A 331 6.61 -11.48 12.42
C ASN A 331 6.78 -11.74 10.92
N SER A 332 5.71 -11.48 10.18
CA SER A 332 5.65 -11.61 8.72
C SER A 332 6.28 -10.40 8.01
N HIS A 333 6.15 -10.35 6.68
CA HIS A 333 6.47 -9.14 5.91
C HIS A 333 5.52 -7.96 6.23
N MET A 334 4.34 -8.25 6.75
CA MET A 334 3.31 -7.27 7.04
C MET A 334 3.31 -6.89 8.53
N LEU A 335 4.44 -6.37 9.04
CA LEU A 335 4.63 -6.04 10.45
C LEU A 335 3.48 -5.22 11.05
N MET A 336 2.89 -4.32 10.25
CA MET A 336 1.78 -3.46 10.64
C MET A 336 0.45 -4.19 10.78
N MET A 337 0.35 -5.44 10.31
CA MET A 337 -0.85 -6.27 10.35
C MET A 337 -0.72 -7.45 11.32
N ASP A 338 0.49 -7.78 11.74
CA ASP A 338 0.77 -8.86 12.70
C ASP A 338 0.08 -8.63 14.04
N THR A 339 -0.17 -9.69 14.81
CA THR A 339 -0.89 -9.61 16.10
C THR A 339 -0.21 -8.75 17.14
N ASN A 340 1.09 -8.52 17.01
CA ASN A 340 1.89 -7.62 17.85
C ASN A 340 2.25 -6.28 17.16
N ASN A 341 1.47 -5.85 16.19
CA ASN A 341 1.73 -4.64 15.40
C ASN A 341 1.98 -3.38 16.26
N GLN A 342 1.29 -3.25 17.39
CA GLN A 342 1.47 -2.11 18.31
C GLN A 342 2.82 -2.17 19.03
N GLN A 343 3.30 -3.36 19.41
CA GLN A 343 4.65 -3.54 19.97
C GLN A 343 5.73 -3.09 18.97
N VAL A 344 5.54 -3.42 17.69
CA VAL A 344 6.46 -2.99 16.63
C VAL A 344 6.36 -1.47 16.41
N ALA A 345 5.15 -0.90 16.45
CA ALA A 345 4.95 0.55 16.38
C ALA A 345 5.62 1.29 17.55
N ASP A 346 5.61 0.73 18.76
CA ASP A 346 6.29 1.32 19.92
C ASP A 346 7.81 1.37 19.72
N LEU A 347 8.42 0.36 19.11
CA LEU A 347 9.86 0.41 18.76
C LEU A 347 10.17 1.57 17.81
N ILE A 348 9.31 1.78 16.81
CA ILE A 348 9.43 2.90 15.88
C ILE A 348 9.29 4.23 16.62
N LEU A 349 8.26 4.39 17.44
CA LEU A 349 8.02 5.64 18.19
C LEU A 349 9.16 5.95 19.17
N VAL A 350 9.68 4.94 19.87
CA VAL A 350 10.84 5.11 20.77
C VAL A 350 12.08 5.56 19.98
N TRP A 351 12.31 4.98 18.79
CA TRP A 351 13.43 5.37 17.95
C TRP A 351 13.26 6.81 17.42
N LEU A 352 12.07 7.18 16.94
CA LEU A 352 11.76 8.53 16.48
C LEU A 352 11.90 9.57 17.61
N ASP A 353 11.49 9.23 18.82
CA ASP A 353 11.65 10.10 20.00
C ASP A 353 13.11 10.38 20.32
N ARG A 354 14.03 9.55 19.92
CA ARG A 354 15.47 9.75 20.15
C ARG A 354 16.15 10.52 19.03
N HIS A 355 15.68 10.33 17.78
CA HIS A 355 16.45 10.73 16.60
C HIS A 355 15.75 11.74 15.68
N ALA A 356 14.43 11.96 15.84
CA ALA A 356 13.64 12.82 14.95
C ALA A 356 12.70 13.78 15.72
N ARG A 357 13.15 14.33 16.85
CA ARG A 357 12.35 15.30 17.59
C ARG A 357 12.34 16.68 16.93
N THR A 358 11.21 17.38 17.04
CA THR A 358 11.20 18.84 16.85
C THR A 358 12.00 19.49 17.99
N ARG A 359 12.89 20.39 17.63
CA ARG A 359 13.65 21.20 18.61
C ARG A 359 12.77 22.33 19.16
#